data_1355ab75373ab2aed89a61553687b679
#
_entry.id   1355ab75373ab2aed89a61553687b679
#
_cell.length_a   1.000
_cell.length_b   1.000
_cell.length_c   1.000
_cell.angle_alpha   90.00
_cell.angle_beta   90.00
_cell.angle_gamma   90.00
#
_symmetry.space_group_name_H-M   'P 1'
#
loop_
_entity.id
_entity.type
_entity.pdbx_description
1 polymer ?
#
loop_
_entity_poly.entity_id
_entity_poly.type
_entity_poly.pdbx_seq_one_letter_code
_entity_poly.pdbx_strand_id
1 'polypeptide(L)'
;MRVESHPLSIVGEMETLEVARSGGIVTVTMNRPHRKNAANGTMWQELLATFREIADSSEDRVMVLTGAGGEFCSGADLTDGGARSAGKHALASMRTISEICLTLQRMPQPTIAKVRGVAVGAGCNMALVCDLVVASENARFSEIFARRGLSLDFGGSWVLPRRIGLHRAKELAFFGEIIGADEAERIGLVNRVLADADVDAFVDNWAKKLAAGPPIALAQTKRMLNNAMNVTLEEALDDEGAAQSVNFGTKDTIEAMAAFAEKRDPKFIGR
;
A
#
# COMPACT_ATOMS: atom_id res chain seq x y z
N MET A 1 10.34 -24.47 32.57
CA MET A 1 9.48 -24.94 31.48
C MET A 1 9.55 -23.89 30.38
N ARG A 2 10.36 -24.11 29.36
CA ARG A 2 10.50 -23.18 28.24
C ARG A 2 9.30 -23.39 27.31
N VAL A 3 8.53 -22.36 27.09
CA VAL A 3 7.50 -22.34 26.06
C VAL A 3 8.22 -22.07 24.74
N GLU A 4 8.36 -23.09 23.93
CA GLU A 4 8.82 -22.97 22.54
C GLU A 4 7.71 -22.26 21.75
N SER A 5 8.00 -21.04 21.30
CA SER A 5 7.19 -20.34 20.35
C SER A 5 7.33 -21.01 18.99
N HIS A 6 6.31 -21.73 18.56
CA HIS A 6 6.19 -22.22 17.20
C HIS A 6 5.89 -21.01 16.28
N PRO A 7 6.66 -20.81 15.21
CA PRO A 7 6.24 -19.87 14.17
C PRO A 7 5.10 -20.51 13.39
N LEU A 8 3.91 -19.93 13.48
CA LEU A 8 2.79 -20.23 12.57
C LEU A 8 3.11 -19.64 11.19
N SER A 9 3.98 -20.29 10.41
CA SER A 9 4.10 -20.04 8.99
C SER A 9 3.06 -20.90 8.26
N ILE A 10 1.86 -20.39 8.07
CA ILE A 10 0.86 -20.95 7.15
C ILE A 10 0.90 -20.13 5.85
N VAL A 11 2.05 -20.04 5.23
CA VAL A 11 2.14 -19.65 3.83
C VAL A 11 2.94 -20.74 3.14
N GLY A 12 2.24 -21.61 2.40
CA GLY A 12 2.88 -22.50 1.42
C GLY A 12 3.76 -21.66 0.48
N GLU A 13 4.69 -22.26 -0.22
CA GLU A 13 5.53 -21.59 -1.22
C GLU A 13 4.62 -20.74 -2.13
N MET A 14 4.78 -19.40 -2.08
CA MET A 14 4.07 -18.49 -2.96
C MET A 14 4.69 -18.59 -4.35
N GLU A 15 3.84 -18.64 -5.36
CA GLU A 15 4.27 -18.78 -6.76
C GLU A 15 4.66 -17.41 -7.36
N THR A 16 3.94 -16.35 -6.96
CA THR A 16 4.00 -15.04 -7.61
C THR A 16 4.40 -13.89 -6.70
N LEU A 17 4.55 -14.16 -5.40
CA LEU A 17 5.01 -13.17 -4.42
C LEU A 17 6.24 -13.69 -3.67
N GLU A 18 7.07 -12.76 -3.24
CA GLU A 18 8.10 -12.97 -2.21
C GLU A 18 7.78 -12.09 -1.02
N VAL A 19 7.78 -12.65 0.19
CA VAL A 19 7.52 -11.92 1.44
C VAL A 19 8.70 -12.05 2.38
N ALA A 20 9.32 -10.92 2.68
CA ALA A 20 10.46 -10.83 3.60
C ALA A 20 10.10 -10.00 4.83
N ARG A 21 10.48 -10.45 6.03
CA ARG A 21 10.23 -9.76 7.30
C ARG A 21 11.52 -9.51 8.05
N SER A 22 11.72 -8.28 8.50
CA SER A 22 12.86 -7.91 9.34
C SER A 22 12.55 -6.66 10.16
N GLY A 23 12.71 -6.73 11.48
CA GLY A 23 12.60 -5.56 12.36
C GLY A 23 11.25 -4.85 12.32
N GLY A 24 10.14 -5.59 12.16
CA GLY A 24 8.81 -5.04 12.03
C GLY A 24 8.47 -4.49 10.63
N ILE A 25 9.38 -4.61 9.67
CA ILE A 25 9.16 -4.26 8.27
C ILE A 25 8.84 -5.54 7.50
N VAL A 26 7.71 -5.53 6.80
CA VAL A 26 7.36 -6.59 5.85
C VAL A 26 7.45 -6.05 4.43
N THR A 27 8.25 -6.68 3.60
CA THR A 27 8.38 -6.36 2.17
C THR A 27 7.67 -7.42 1.36
N VAL A 28 6.67 -6.98 0.59
CA VAL A 28 5.93 -7.81 -0.36
C VAL A 28 6.40 -7.46 -1.76
N THR A 29 7.03 -8.42 -2.44
CA THR A 29 7.55 -8.26 -3.79
C THR A 29 6.71 -9.06 -4.76
N MET A 30 6.05 -8.42 -5.70
CA MET A 30 5.40 -9.08 -6.84
C MET A 30 6.49 -9.69 -7.73
N ASN A 31 6.48 -11.01 -7.94
CA ASN A 31 7.58 -11.74 -8.57
C ASN A 31 7.14 -12.50 -9.83
N ARG A 32 6.74 -11.76 -10.85
CA ARG A 32 6.54 -12.23 -12.23
C ARG A 32 7.28 -11.31 -13.21
N PRO A 33 8.63 -11.15 -13.08
CA PRO A 33 9.38 -10.14 -13.85
C PRO A 33 9.30 -10.37 -15.37
N HIS A 34 9.16 -11.63 -15.82
CA HIS A 34 8.97 -11.99 -17.24
C HIS A 34 7.66 -11.44 -17.85
N ARG A 35 6.72 -10.98 -17.01
CA ARG A 35 5.46 -10.31 -17.38
C ARG A 35 5.36 -8.90 -16.81
N LYS A 36 6.47 -8.28 -16.43
CA LYS A 36 6.48 -6.98 -15.73
C LYS A 36 5.52 -6.95 -14.55
N ASN A 37 5.51 -8.05 -13.80
CA ASN A 37 4.67 -8.27 -12.64
C ASN A 37 3.17 -8.07 -12.88
N ALA A 38 2.68 -8.35 -14.11
CA ALA A 38 1.25 -8.41 -14.39
C ALA A 38 0.58 -9.43 -13.48
N ALA A 39 -0.51 -9.04 -12.83
CA ALA A 39 -1.20 -9.86 -11.84
C ALA A 39 -2.17 -10.83 -12.51
N ASN A 40 -1.88 -12.13 -12.39
CA ASN A 40 -2.76 -13.22 -12.78
C ASN A 40 -3.68 -13.65 -11.63
N GLY A 41 -4.50 -14.68 -11.87
CA GLY A 41 -5.42 -15.20 -10.85
C GLY A 41 -4.73 -15.63 -9.55
N THR A 42 -3.55 -16.28 -9.64
CA THR A 42 -2.75 -16.70 -8.48
C THR A 42 -2.27 -15.49 -7.69
N MET A 43 -1.66 -14.49 -8.35
CA MET A 43 -1.16 -13.29 -7.67
C MET A 43 -2.27 -12.54 -6.94
N TRP A 44 -3.47 -12.43 -7.52
CA TRP A 44 -4.60 -11.79 -6.82
C TRP A 44 -4.98 -12.53 -5.53
N GLN A 45 -4.97 -13.88 -5.55
CA GLN A 45 -5.27 -14.66 -4.34
C GLN A 45 -4.16 -14.53 -3.30
N GLU A 46 -2.91 -14.60 -3.71
CA GLU A 46 -1.75 -14.46 -2.84
C GLU A 46 -1.69 -13.06 -2.21
N LEU A 47 -1.94 -11.99 -2.98
CA LEU A 47 -2.03 -10.62 -2.47
C LEU A 47 -3.11 -10.48 -1.39
N LEU A 48 -4.31 -11.04 -1.64
CA LEU A 48 -5.39 -10.98 -0.65
C LEU A 48 -5.02 -11.70 0.65
N ALA A 49 -4.46 -12.90 0.54
CA ALA A 49 -4.04 -13.69 1.70
C ALA A 49 -2.93 -12.97 2.49
N THR A 50 -1.91 -12.48 1.79
CA THR A 50 -0.78 -11.77 2.38
C THR A 50 -1.20 -10.48 3.07
N PHE A 51 -2.06 -9.66 2.42
CA PHE A 51 -2.52 -8.41 3.02
C PHE A 51 -3.37 -8.64 4.27
N ARG A 52 -4.17 -9.71 4.30
CA ARG A 52 -4.93 -10.09 5.50
C ARG A 52 -4.00 -10.55 6.63
N GLU A 53 -3.04 -11.41 6.31
CA GLU A 53 -2.05 -11.88 7.28
C GLU A 53 -1.27 -10.70 7.91
N ILE A 54 -0.82 -9.75 7.09
CA ILE A 54 -0.12 -8.55 7.57
C ILE A 54 -1.06 -7.69 8.45
N ALA A 55 -2.30 -7.48 7.99
CA ALA A 55 -3.26 -6.66 8.74
C ALA A 55 -3.57 -7.23 10.13
N ASP A 56 -3.57 -8.56 10.28
CA ASP A 56 -3.83 -9.27 11.54
C ASP A 56 -2.56 -9.44 12.40
N SER A 57 -1.37 -9.14 11.85
CA SER A 57 -0.09 -9.32 12.54
C SER A 57 0.17 -8.19 13.56
N SER A 58 0.52 -8.56 14.79
CA SER A 58 1.01 -7.61 15.81
C SER A 58 2.51 -7.30 15.67
N GLU A 59 3.25 -8.13 14.92
CA GLU A 59 4.69 -8.00 14.73
C GLU A 59 5.04 -7.13 13.52
N ASP A 60 4.19 -7.12 12.49
CA ASP A 60 4.36 -6.30 11.30
C ASP A 60 3.95 -4.85 11.61
N ARG A 61 4.87 -3.91 11.46
CA ARG A 61 4.70 -2.50 11.81
C ARG A 61 4.51 -1.59 10.60
N VAL A 62 5.07 -1.98 9.47
CA VAL A 62 5.00 -1.27 8.18
C VAL A 62 5.13 -2.27 7.04
N MET A 63 4.38 -2.05 5.97
CA MET A 63 4.50 -2.83 4.74
C MET A 63 5.14 -2.00 3.62
N VAL A 64 6.11 -2.60 2.92
CA VAL A 64 6.67 -2.09 1.66
C VAL A 64 6.19 -3.00 0.52
N LEU A 65 5.47 -2.43 -0.45
CA LEU A 65 5.03 -3.14 -1.65
C LEU A 65 5.92 -2.75 -2.83
N THR A 66 6.45 -3.72 -3.54
CA THR A 66 7.33 -3.49 -4.70
C THR A 66 7.18 -4.60 -5.74
N GLY A 67 7.92 -4.50 -6.86
CA GLY A 67 7.98 -5.53 -7.89
C GLY A 67 9.41 -5.96 -8.19
N ALA A 68 9.58 -7.21 -8.56
CA ALA A 68 10.86 -7.79 -8.97
C ALA A 68 11.26 -7.33 -10.39
N GLY A 69 12.56 -7.43 -10.70
CA GLY A 69 13.08 -7.20 -12.05
C GLY A 69 13.03 -5.73 -12.52
N GLY A 70 12.97 -4.77 -11.59
CA GLY A 70 13.00 -3.33 -11.92
C GLY A 70 11.67 -2.80 -12.46
N GLU A 71 10.57 -3.53 -12.35
CA GLU A 71 9.22 -3.12 -12.74
C GLU A 71 8.28 -3.27 -11.56
N PHE A 72 7.39 -2.31 -11.33
CA PHE A 72 6.42 -2.43 -10.23
C PHE A 72 5.31 -3.41 -10.60
N CYS A 73 4.35 -3.00 -11.46
CA CYS A 73 3.26 -3.85 -11.92
C CYS A 73 2.60 -3.26 -13.17
N SER A 74 2.50 -4.05 -14.23
CA SER A 74 1.87 -3.63 -15.48
C SER A 74 0.34 -3.80 -15.52
N GLY A 75 -0.29 -4.11 -14.36
CA GLY A 75 -1.74 -4.27 -14.23
C GLY A 75 -2.17 -5.72 -14.26
N ALA A 76 -3.45 -5.96 -14.60
CA ALA A 76 -3.98 -7.32 -14.74
C ALA A 76 -3.37 -8.03 -15.94
N ASP A 77 -3.02 -9.32 -15.80
CA ASP A 77 -2.58 -10.17 -16.91
C ASP A 77 -3.77 -10.53 -17.79
N LEU A 78 -3.89 -9.83 -18.92
CA LEU A 78 -4.99 -10.05 -19.87
C LEU A 78 -4.83 -11.35 -20.70
N THR A 79 -3.67 -11.98 -20.66
CA THR A 79 -3.38 -13.20 -21.43
C THR A 79 -3.75 -14.47 -20.69
N ASP A 80 -3.84 -14.43 -19.37
CA ASP A 80 -4.15 -15.57 -18.49
C ASP A 80 -5.65 -15.70 -18.18
N GLY A 81 -6.50 -15.29 -19.13
CA GLY A 81 -7.96 -15.30 -18.95
C GLY A 81 -8.49 -14.13 -18.11
N GLY A 82 -7.61 -13.34 -17.50
CA GLY A 82 -7.93 -12.14 -16.74
C GLY A 82 -8.99 -12.37 -15.65
N ALA A 83 -9.91 -11.43 -15.50
CA ALA A 83 -11.08 -11.56 -14.61
C ALA A 83 -12.09 -12.63 -15.04
N ARG A 84 -11.86 -13.30 -16.19
CA ARG A 84 -12.68 -14.41 -16.71
C ARG A 84 -12.12 -15.78 -16.25
N SER A 85 -11.90 -15.96 -14.96
CA SER A 85 -11.66 -17.31 -14.43
C SER A 85 -12.77 -18.25 -14.92
N ALA A 86 -12.40 -19.39 -15.49
CA ALA A 86 -13.31 -20.34 -16.10
C ALA A 86 -14.55 -20.56 -15.23
N GLY A 87 -15.73 -20.18 -15.76
CA GLY A 87 -17.02 -20.42 -15.13
C GLY A 87 -17.51 -19.41 -14.09
N LYS A 88 -16.75 -18.35 -13.73
CA LYS A 88 -17.23 -17.30 -12.82
C LYS A 88 -17.74 -16.07 -13.60
N HIS A 89 -18.81 -15.48 -13.12
CA HIS A 89 -19.30 -14.22 -13.65
C HIS A 89 -18.28 -13.10 -13.39
N ALA A 90 -18.03 -12.21 -14.35
CA ALA A 90 -17.03 -11.13 -14.25
C ALA A 90 -17.17 -10.28 -12.97
N LEU A 91 -18.41 -10.02 -12.54
CA LEU A 91 -18.68 -9.30 -11.29
C LEU A 91 -18.11 -10.00 -10.04
N ALA A 92 -18.10 -11.36 -10.02
CA ALA A 92 -17.53 -12.10 -8.91
C ALA A 92 -16.00 -11.95 -8.85
N SER A 93 -15.34 -11.91 -10.00
CA SER A 93 -13.90 -11.63 -10.08
C SER A 93 -13.60 -10.18 -9.62
N MET A 94 -14.41 -9.20 -10.02
CA MET A 94 -14.24 -7.83 -9.60
C MET A 94 -14.45 -7.63 -8.09
N ARG A 95 -15.30 -8.42 -7.43
CA ARG A 95 -15.44 -8.41 -5.97
C ARG A 95 -14.13 -8.82 -5.28
N THR A 96 -13.42 -9.81 -5.81
CA THR A 96 -12.09 -10.19 -5.26
C THR A 96 -11.11 -9.04 -5.40
N ILE A 97 -11.03 -8.38 -6.55
CA ILE A 97 -10.18 -7.21 -6.78
C ILE A 97 -10.53 -6.08 -5.81
N SER A 98 -11.83 -5.81 -5.63
CA SER A 98 -12.29 -4.81 -4.67
C SER A 98 -11.90 -5.14 -3.23
N GLU A 99 -11.98 -6.41 -2.85
CA GLU A 99 -11.58 -6.87 -1.50
C GLU A 99 -10.08 -6.70 -1.26
N ILE A 100 -9.24 -6.98 -2.27
CA ILE A 100 -7.79 -6.74 -2.18
C ILE A 100 -7.49 -5.25 -1.96
N CYS A 101 -8.13 -4.39 -2.75
CA CYS A 101 -7.99 -2.94 -2.64
C CYS A 101 -8.42 -2.45 -1.24
N LEU A 102 -9.57 -2.90 -0.75
CA LEU A 102 -10.09 -2.52 0.57
C LEU A 102 -9.20 -3.03 1.71
N THR A 103 -8.67 -4.26 1.59
CA THR A 103 -7.76 -4.83 2.59
C THR A 103 -6.47 -4.01 2.67
N LEU A 104 -5.88 -3.65 1.52
CA LEU A 104 -4.70 -2.80 1.45
C LEU A 104 -4.96 -1.41 2.06
N GLN A 105 -6.06 -0.76 1.68
CA GLN A 105 -6.42 0.58 2.13
C GLN A 105 -6.72 0.64 3.64
N ARG A 106 -7.36 -0.41 4.18
CA ARG A 106 -7.79 -0.49 5.59
C ARG A 106 -6.75 -1.10 6.52
N MET A 107 -5.67 -1.65 5.98
CA MET A 107 -4.57 -2.22 6.76
C MET A 107 -4.12 -1.22 7.85
N PRO A 108 -4.05 -1.63 9.14
CA PRO A 108 -3.67 -0.71 10.22
C PRO A 108 -2.22 -0.25 10.10
N GLN A 109 -1.35 -1.08 9.54
CA GLN A 109 0.04 -0.72 9.31
C GLN A 109 0.16 0.35 8.20
N PRO A 110 1.04 1.35 8.35
CA PRO A 110 1.44 2.22 7.24
C PRO A 110 1.99 1.40 6.07
N THR A 111 1.69 1.85 4.84
CA THR A 111 2.09 1.16 3.61
C THR A 111 2.89 2.08 2.70
N ILE A 112 3.99 1.58 2.13
CA ILE A 112 4.85 2.29 1.18
C ILE A 112 4.88 1.52 -0.13
N ALA A 113 4.46 2.13 -1.23
CA ALA A 113 4.75 1.63 -2.56
C ALA A 113 6.14 2.11 -3.00
N LYS A 114 7.04 1.16 -3.27
CA LYS A 114 8.36 1.39 -3.86
C LYS A 114 8.28 1.08 -5.35
N VAL A 115 8.20 2.13 -6.17
CA VAL A 115 7.88 2.02 -7.60
C VAL A 115 9.11 2.21 -8.46
N ARG A 116 9.50 1.17 -9.20
CA ARG A 116 10.45 1.21 -10.30
C ARG A 116 9.76 0.81 -11.59
N GLY A 117 10.25 1.30 -12.73
CA GLY A 117 9.71 0.96 -14.04
C GLY A 117 8.21 1.24 -14.15
N VAL A 118 7.43 0.29 -14.65
CA VAL A 118 6.01 0.53 -14.94
C VAL A 118 5.09 0.27 -13.75
N ALA A 119 4.17 1.20 -13.52
CA ALA A 119 2.99 1.07 -12.66
C ALA A 119 1.76 1.45 -13.51
N VAL A 120 1.00 0.48 -14.02
CA VAL A 120 0.00 0.69 -15.07
C VAL A 120 -1.33 0.04 -14.71
N GLY A 121 -2.44 0.72 -14.97
CA GLY A 121 -3.79 0.23 -14.69
C GLY A 121 -3.99 -0.15 -13.22
N ALA A 122 -4.46 -1.38 -12.96
CA ALA A 122 -4.60 -1.89 -11.59
C ALA A 122 -3.29 -1.82 -10.79
N GLY A 123 -2.12 -1.97 -11.44
CA GLY A 123 -0.80 -1.80 -10.81
C GLY A 123 -0.54 -0.35 -10.40
N CYS A 124 -0.92 0.63 -11.22
CA CYS A 124 -0.88 2.05 -10.85
C CYS A 124 -1.77 2.31 -9.63
N ASN A 125 -3.02 1.90 -9.70
CA ASN A 125 -3.97 2.10 -8.60
C ASN A 125 -3.56 1.37 -7.32
N MET A 126 -2.94 0.19 -7.42
CA MET A 126 -2.38 -0.53 -6.25
C MET A 126 -1.27 0.29 -5.56
N ALA A 127 -0.37 0.92 -6.33
CA ALA A 127 0.61 1.83 -5.75
C ALA A 127 -0.04 3.04 -5.08
N LEU A 128 -1.06 3.65 -5.71
CA LEU A 128 -1.75 4.84 -5.22
C LEU A 128 -2.64 4.60 -4.01
N VAL A 129 -3.11 3.37 -3.79
CA VAL A 129 -3.87 2.96 -2.60
C VAL A 129 -2.96 2.81 -1.38
N CYS A 130 -1.67 2.56 -1.56
CA CYS A 130 -0.71 2.65 -0.47
C CYS A 130 -0.68 4.08 0.11
N ASP A 131 -0.30 4.21 1.38
CA ASP A 131 -0.29 5.50 2.08
C ASP A 131 0.76 6.45 1.50
N LEU A 132 1.93 5.90 1.16
CA LEU A 132 3.07 6.64 0.63
C LEU A 132 3.57 5.98 -0.66
N VAL A 133 3.96 6.80 -1.63
CA VAL A 133 4.51 6.33 -2.91
C VAL A 133 5.87 6.98 -3.14
N VAL A 134 6.91 6.16 -3.24
CA VAL A 134 8.27 6.58 -3.60
C VAL A 134 8.62 5.96 -4.94
N ALA A 135 8.98 6.78 -5.89
CA ALA A 135 9.27 6.36 -7.26
C ALA A 135 10.74 6.58 -7.64
N SER A 136 11.28 5.69 -8.46
CA SER A 136 12.50 5.94 -9.20
C SER A 136 12.24 6.98 -10.30
N GLU A 137 13.26 7.75 -10.67
CA GLU A 137 13.25 8.64 -11.83
C GLU A 137 12.84 7.94 -13.14
N ASN A 138 13.04 6.63 -13.21
CA ASN A 138 12.67 5.80 -14.35
C ASN A 138 11.22 5.28 -14.30
N ALA A 139 10.47 5.59 -13.25
CA ALA A 139 9.09 5.11 -13.07
C ALA A 139 8.14 5.75 -14.09
N ARG A 140 7.16 4.97 -14.52
CA ARG A 140 6.14 5.35 -15.51
C ARG A 140 4.77 4.93 -15.01
N PHE A 141 3.82 5.85 -15.06
CA PHE A 141 2.47 5.68 -14.57
C PHE A 141 1.46 5.81 -15.70
N SER A 142 0.41 5.00 -15.70
CA SER A 142 -0.68 5.13 -16.68
C SER A 142 -1.98 4.52 -16.18
N GLU A 143 -3.07 5.25 -16.39
CA GLU A 143 -4.45 4.77 -16.28
C GLU A 143 -4.93 4.20 -17.61
N ILE A 144 -4.27 3.15 -18.11
CA ILE A 144 -4.40 2.58 -19.46
C ILE A 144 -5.81 2.10 -19.83
N PHE A 145 -6.74 2.06 -18.89
CA PHE A 145 -8.05 1.40 -19.02
C PHE A 145 -8.83 1.83 -20.27
N ALA A 146 -8.98 3.13 -20.53
CA ALA A 146 -9.73 3.63 -21.68
C ALA A 146 -9.15 3.11 -23.01
N ARG A 147 -7.84 2.96 -23.13
CA ARG A 147 -7.17 2.39 -24.30
C ARG A 147 -7.44 0.89 -24.49
N ARG A 148 -8.05 0.24 -23.50
CA ARG A 148 -8.44 -1.17 -23.52
C ARG A 148 -9.97 -1.36 -23.54
N GLY A 149 -10.74 -0.26 -23.69
CA GLY A 149 -12.21 -0.28 -23.62
C GLY A 149 -12.73 -0.62 -22.22
N LEU A 150 -11.94 -0.34 -21.17
CA LEU A 150 -12.26 -0.62 -19.77
C LEU A 150 -12.42 0.68 -18.98
N SER A 151 -13.14 0.60 -17.87
CA SER A 151 -13.21 1.64 -16.86
C SER A 151 -12.15 1.42 -15.78
N LEU A 152 -11.87 2.47 -14.99
CA LEU A 152 -11.00 2.37 -13.83
C LEU A 152 -11.43 1.25 -12.88
N ASP A 153 -10.46 0.55 -12.33
CA ASP A 153 -10.65 -0.45 -11.27
C ASP A 153 -9.66 -0.24 -10.12
N PHE A 154 -9.55 -1.20 -9.21
CA PHE A 154 -8.67 -1.17 -8.04
C PHE A 154 -8.71 0.18 -7.28
N GLY A 155 -9.89 0.81 -7.16
CA GLY A 155 -10.05 2.06 -6.43
C GLY A 155 -9.61 3.34 -7.16
N GLY A 156 -9.16 3.27 -8.43
CA GLY A 156 -8.68 4.43 -9.18
C GLY A 156 -9.68 5.58 -9.25
N SER A 157 -10.97 5.30 -9.41
CA SER A 157 -12.01 6.32 -9.43
C SER A 157 -12.17 7.09 -8.10
N TRP A 158 -11.71 6.50 -7.01
CA TRP A 158 -11.75 7.10 -5.68
C TRP A 158 -10.42 7.78 -5.33
N VAL A 159 -9.28 7.12 -5.59
CA VAL A 159 -7.96 7.59 -5.16
C VAL A 159 -7.42 8.73 -6.01
N LEU A 160 -7.54 8.65 -7.35
CA LEU A 160 -7.00 9.67 -8.25
C LEU A 160 -7.50 11.08 -7.95
N PRO A 161 -8.83 11.36 -7.93
CA PRO A 161 -9.30 12.73 -7.69
C PRO A 161 -8.91 13.27 -6.32
N ARG A 162 -8.69 12.40 -5.34
CA ARG A 162 -8.21 12.77 -4.00
C ARG A 162 -6.73 13.12 -3.97
N ARG A 163 -5.93 12.55 -4.86
CA ARG A 163 -4.49 12.83 -4.95
C ARG A 163 -4.19 14.05 -5.81
N ILE A 164 -4.80 14.13 -7.00
CA ILE A 164 -4.39 15.09 -8.05
C ILE A 164 -5.51 16.05 -8.49
N GLY A 165 -6.67 15.98 -7.86
CA GLY A 165 -7.85 16.72 -8.25
C GLY A 165 -8.56 16.14 -9.49
N LEU A 166 -9.84 16.53 -9.65
CA LEU A 166 -10.73 15.88 -10.62
C LEU A 166 -10.32 16.08 -12.08
N HIS A 167 -9.79 17.26 -12.44
CA HIS A 167 -9.41 17.55 -13.84
C HIS A 167 -8.27 16.68 -14.31
N ARG A 168 -7.18 16.58 -13.52
CA ARG A 168 -6.04 15.73 -13.87
C ARG A 168 -6.37 14.24 -13.79
N ALA A 169 -7.21 13.85 -12.83
CA ALA A 169 -7.69 12.48 -12.74
C ALA A 169 -8.46 12.09 -14.03
N LYS A 170 -9.32 12.97 -14.56
CA LYS A 170 -10.02 12.76 -15.84
C LYS A 170 -9.06 12.72 -17.02
N GLU A 171 -8.08 13.62 -17.08
CA GLU A 171 -7.06 13.63 -18.13
C GLU A 171 -6.32 12.30 -18.20
N LEU A 172 -5.74 11.85 -17.08
CA LEU A 172 -5.05 10.57 -17.03
C LEU A 172 -5.96 9.39 -17.39
N ALA A 173 -7.20 9.36 -16.84
CA ALA A 173 -8.11 8.26 -17.04
C ALA A 173 -8.70 8.20 -18.46
N PHE A 174 -9.00 9.36 -19.08
CA PHE A 174 -9.62 9.38 -20.41
C PHE A 174 -8.65 9.10 -21.53
N PHE A 175 -7.42 9.62 -21.43
CA PHE A 175 -6.42 9.44 -22.48
C PHE A 175 -5.56 8.19 -22.26
N GLY A 176 -5.42 7.72 -21.00
CA GLY A 176 -4.60 6.55 -20.66
C GLY A 176 -3.16 6.68 -21.12
N GLU A 177 -2.63 7.92 -21.12
CA GLU A 177 -1.26 8.20 -21.52
C GLU A 177 -0.28 7.78 -20.42
N ILE A 178 0.97 7.55 -20.83
CA ILE A 178 2.04 7.26 -19.89
C ILE A 178 2.67 8.59 -19.49
N ILE A 179 2.72 8.85 -18.18
CA ILE A 179 3.48 9.96 -17.61
C ILE A 179 4.74 9.45 -16.93
N GLY A 180 5.81 10.26 -16.97
CA GLY A 180 7.06 9.99 -16.26
C GLY A 180 6.98 10.33 -14.78
N ALA A 181 8.04 9.97 -14.04
CA ALA A 181 8.15 10.19 -12.61
C ALA A 181 8.09 11.68 -12.24
N ASP A 182 8.81 12.53 -12.96
CA ASP A 182 8.84 13.99 -12.70
C ASP A 182 7.44 14.62 -12.79
N GLU A 183 6.68 14.24 -13.82
CA GLU A 183 5.29 14.71 -13.95
C GLU A 183 4.42 14.16 -12.83
N ALA A 184 4.58 12.88 -12.46
CA ALA A 184 3.86 12.26 -11.37
C ALA A 184 4.11 12.98 -10.02
N GLU A 185 5.34 13.39 -9.73
CA GLU A 185 5.67 14.18 -8.54
C GLU A 185 5.09 15.59 -8.65
N ARG A 186 5.27 16.26 -9.80
CA ARG A 186 4.78 17.62 -10.03
C ARG A 186 3.27 17.77 -9.83
N ILE A 187 2.50 16.74 -10.20
CA ILE A 187 1.03 16.76 -10.02
C ILE A 187 0.56 16.24 -8.66
N GLY A 188 1.47 15.76 -7.82
CA GLY A 188 1.15 15.20 -6.51
C GLY A 188 0.65 13.74 -6.54
N LEU A 189 0.91 13.01 -7.62
CA LEU A 189 0.54 11.59 -7.73
C LEU A 189 1.43 10.72 -6.83
N VAL A 190 2.71 11.09 -6.67
CA VAL A 190 3.69 10.39 -5.83
C VAL A 190 4.31 11.34 -4.81
N ASN A 191 4.81 10.82 -3.69
CA ASN A 191 5.38 11.63 -2.61
C ASN A 191 6.80 12.09 -2.92
N ARG A 192 7.61 11.25 -3.58
CA ARG A 192 9.03 11.51 -3.88
C ARG A 192 9.46 10.78 -5.14
N VAL A 193 10.30 11.45 -5.89
CA VAL A 193 11.07 10.88 -7.00
C VAL A 193 12.54 10.97 -6.67
N LEU A 194 13.29 9.90 -6.90
CA LEU A 194 14.70 9.79 -6.56
C LEU A 194 15.46 9.13 -7.72
N ALA A 195 16.77 9.38 -7.77
CA ALA A 195 17.65 8.57 -8.62
C ALA A 195 17.51 7.10 -8.27
N ASP A 196 17.53 6.22 -9.25
CA ASP A 196 17.22 4.79 -9.05
C ASP A 196 18.08 4.14 -7.96
N ALA A 197 19.36 4.53 -7.88
CA ALA A 197 20.32 4.05 -6.90
C ALA A 197 19.95 4.44 -5.44
N ASP A 198 19.20 5.51 -5.25
CA ASP A 198 18.89 6.06 -3.92
C ASP A 198 17.54 5.57 -3.36
N VAL A 199 16.70 4.99 -4.20
CA VAL A 199 15.32 4.59 -3.84
C VAL A 199 15.30 3.62 -2.65
N ASP A 200 16.16 2.59 -2.68
CA ASP A 200 16.16 1.56 -1.62
C ASP A 200 16.54 2.15 -0.27
N ALA A 201 17.63 2.91 -0.21
CA ALA A 201 18.10 3.52 1.03
C ALA A 201 17.07 4.50 1.61
N PHE A 202 16.38 5.24 0.75
CA PHE A 202 15.34 6.18 1.17
C PHE A 202 14.10 5.45 1.71
N VAL A 203 13.59 4.44 1.01
CA VAL A 203 12.44 3.65 1.45
C VAL A 203 12.75 2.91 2.74
N ASP A 204 13.94 2.31 2.87
CA ASP A 204 14.40 1.64 4.09
C ASP A 204 14.43 2.60 5.29
N ASN A 205 14.91 3.84 5.08
CA ASN A 205 14.90 4.85 6.14
C ASN A 205 13.47 5.22 6.57
N TRP A 206 12.54 5.40 5.62
CA TRP A 206 11.14 5.67 5.94
C TRP A 206 10.50 4.49 6.64
N ALA A 207 10.71 3.27 6.15
CA ALA A 207 10.17 2.05 6.74
C ALA A 207 10.67 1.86 8.18
N LYS A 208 11.98 2.06 8.44
CA LYS A 208 12.55 2.00 9.80
C LYS A 208 11.94 3.03 10.74
N LYS A 209 11.73 4.26 10.29
CA LYS A 209 11.06 5.31 11.09
C LYS A 209 9.62 4.95 11.43
N LEU A 210 8.86 4.42 10.47
CA LEU A 210 7.49 3.98 10.69
C LEU A 210 7.43 2.75 11.60
N ALA A 211 8.31 1.78 11.41
CA ALA A 211 8.37 0.59 12.26
C ALA A 211 8.74 0.92 13.72
N ALA A 212 9.56 1.95 13.93
CA ALA A 212 9.90 2.45 15.25
C ALA A 212 8.80 3.34 15.87
N GLY A 213 7.78 3.74 15.11
CA GLY A 213 6.70 4.61 15.57
C GLY A 213 5.66 3.90 16.43
N PRO A 214 4.75 4.65 17.09
CA PRO A 214 3.67 4.13 17.92
C PRO A 214 2.55 3.52 17.02
N PRO A 215 2.40 2.20 16.93
CA PRO A 215 1.55 1.60 15.91
C PRO A 215 0.07 1.90 16.08
N ILE A 216 -0.42 1.99 17.32
CA ILE A 216 -1.83 2.32 17.60
C ILE A 216 -2.14 3.73 17.11
N ALA A 217 -1.28 4.70 17.44
CA ALA A 217 -1.47 6.10 17.02
C ALA A 217 -1.36 6.26 15.49
N LEU A 218 -0.41 5.56 14.85
CA LEU A 218 -0.28 5.56 13.39
C LEU A 218 -1.51 4.96 12.70
N ALA A 219 -2.02 3.83 13.20
CA ALA A 219 -3.22 3.18 12.67
C ALA A 219 -4.46 4.09 12.80
N GLN A 220 -4.66 4.73 13.96
CA GLN A 220 -5.76 5.68 14.17
C GLN A 220 -5.65 6.89 13.25
N THR A 221 -4.45 7.47 13.13
CA THR A 221 -4.20 8.60 12.23
C THR A 221 -4.48 8.24 10.78
N LYS A 222 -4.00 7.07 10.30
CA LYS A 222 -4.27 6.57 8.95
C LYS A 222 -5.78 6.43 8.72
N ARG A 223 -6.51 5.81 9.66
CA ARG A 223 -7.96 5.62 9.57
C ARG A 223 -8.70 6.95 9.42
N MET A 224 -8.38 7.93 10.26
CA MET A 224 -9.01 9.26 10.22
C MET A 224 -8.70 9.98 8.91
N LEU A 225 -7.44 10.00 8.46
CA LEU A 225 -7.06 10.66 7.20
C LEU A 225 -7.69 9.99 5.98
N ASN A 226 -7.81 8.66 5.96
CA ASN A 226 -8.49 7.94 4.90
C ASN A 226 -9.98 8.27 4.81
N ASN A 227 -10.61 8.68 5.92
CA ASN A 227 -12.02 9.07 5.99
C ASN A 227 -12.26 10.58 5.85
N ALA A 228 -11.23 11.41 5.93
CA ALA A 228 -11.34 12.86 6.06
C ALA A 228 -12.21 13.57 5.00
N MET A 229 -12.26 13.05 3.77
CA MET A 229 -13.08 13.61 2.69
C MET A 229 -14.52 13.08 2.65
N ASN A 230 -14.93 12.24 3.62
CA ASN A 230 -16.26 11.63 3.67
C ASN A 230 -17.08 12.09 4.88
N VAL A 231 -16.50 12.89 5.78
CA VAL A 231 -17.10 13.31 7.04
C VAL A 231 -17.13 14.83 7.18
N THR A 232 -17.97 15.35 8.05
CA THR A 232 -17.97 16.75 8.45
C THR A 232 -16.81 17.05 9.42
N LEU A 233 -16.50 18.33 9.65
CA LEU A 233 -15.51 18.72 10.65
C LEU A 233 -15.91 18.25 12.07
N GLU A 234 -17.20 18.32 12.41
CA GLU A 234 -17.72 17.87 13.71
C GLU A 234 -17.46 16.38 13.92
N GLU A 235 -17.83 15.53 12.94
CA GLU A 235 -17.55 14.09 12.98
C GLU A 235 -16.06 13.78 13.03
N ALA A 236 -15.22 14.56 12.32
CA ALA A 236 -13.77 14.39 12.36
C ALA A 236 -13.20 14.69 13.76
N LEU A 237 -13.67 15.77 14.43
CA LEU A 237 -13.24 16.13 15.78
C LEU A 237 -13.69 15.09 16.82
N ASP A 238 -14.87 14.52 16.67
CA ASP A 238 -15.35 13.42 17.53
C ASP A 238 -14.47 12.17 17.35
N ASP A 239 -14.12 11.82 16.12
CA ASP A 239 -13.19 10.72 15.80
C ASP A 239 -11.79 10.96 16.39
N GLU A 240 -11.27 12.19 16.29
CA GLU A 240 -9.98 12.58 16.90
C GLU A 240 -10.03 12.46 18.43
N GLY A 241 -11.10 12.93 19.05
CA GLY A 241 -11.30 12.80 20.49
C GLY A 241 -11.33 11.35 20.97
N ALA A 242 -12.04 10.49 20.23
CA ALA A 242 -12.09 9.06 20.51
C ALA A 242 -10.72 8.40 20.34
N ALA A 243 -9.99 8.71 19.23
CA ALA A 243 -8.66 8.19 18.97
C ALA A 243 -7.65 8.61 20.04
N GLN A 244 -7.67 9.88 20.47
CA GLN A 244 -6.80 10.38 21.53
C GLN A 244 -7.12 9.73 22.88
N SER A 245 -8.40 9.46 23.18
CA SER A 245 -8.79 8.75 24.40
C SER A 245 -8.21 7.33 24.46
N VAL A 246 -8.15 6.64 23.31
CA VAL A 246 -7.46 5.34 23.18
C VAL A 246 -5.95 5.51 23.39
N ASN A 247 -5.34 6.49 22.71
CA ASN A 247 -3.90 6.72 22.78
C ASN A 247 -3.41 7.04 24.19
N PHE A 248 -4.13 7.89 24.94
CA PHE A 248 -3.80 8.23 26.35
C PHE A 248 -3.82 7.00 27.29
N GLY A 249 -4.56 5.95 26.95
CA GLY A 249 -4.57 4.68 27.68
C GLY A 249 -3.41 3.74 27.38
N THR A 250 -2.55 4.07 26.39
CA THR A 250 -1.47 3.18 25.94
C THR A 250 -0.19 3.36 26.76
N LYS A 251 0.62 2.29 26.85
CA LYS A 251 1.98 2.37 27.38
C LYS A 251 2.89 3.23 26.48
N ASP A 252 2.60 3.28 25.18
CA ASP A 252 3.36 4.07 24.22
C ASP A 252 3.26 5.58 24.52
N THR A 253 2.09 6.05 24.96
CA THR A 253 1.97 7.46 25.37
C THR A 253 2.76 7.75 26.66
N ILE A 254 2.75 6.85 27.63
CA ILE A 254 3.55 6.99 28.87
C ILE A 254 5.04 7.00 28.53
N GLU A 255 5.49 6.08 27.67
CA GLU A 255 6.88 6.01 27.20
C GLU A 255 7.27 7.30 26.43
N ALA A 256 6.41 7.81 25.58
CA ALA A 256 6.66 9.04 24.83
C ALA A 256 6.90 10.23 25.76
N MET A 257 6.09 10.39 26.81
CA MET A 257 6.23 11.47 27.81
C MET A 257 7.52 11.32 28.62
N ALA A 258 7.85 10.09 29.05
CA ALA A 258 9.08 9.80 29.78
C ALA A 258 10.32 10.10 28.90
N ALA A 259 10.33 9.58 27.68
CA ALA A 259 11.41 9.78 26.72
C ALA A 259 11.64 11.27 26.40
N PHE A 260 10.55 12.04 26.25
CA PHE A 260 10.62 13.49 26.04
C PHE A 260 11.27 14.19 27.22
N ALA A 261 10.86 13.88 28.47
CA ALA A 261 11.45 14.46 29.67
C ALA A 261 12.95 14.10 29.84
N GLU A 262 13.30 12.88 29.46
CA GLU A 262 14.67 12.33 29.55
C GLU A 262 15.55 12.69 28.34
N LYS A 263 15.00 13.35 27.30
CA LYS A 263 15.68 13.72 26.05
C LYS A 263 16.32 12.51 25.32
N ARG A 264 15.61 11.42 25.26
CA ARG A 264 15.97 10.20 24.53
C ARG A 264 14.90 9.79 23.50
N ASP A 265 15.24 8.90 22.61
CA ASP A 265 14.25 8.33 21.69
C ASP A 265 13.30 7.36 22.43
N PRO A 266 11.99 7.43 22.15
CA PRO A 266 11.01 6.52 22.73
C PRO A 266 11.11 5.10 22.13
N LYS A 267 10.66 4.09 22.89
CA LYS A 267 10.59 2.70 22.45
C LYS A 267 9.15 2.22 22.50
N PHE A 268 8.47 2.29 21.38
CA PHE A 268 7.06 1.94 21.26
C PHE A 268 6.84 0.43 21.11
N ILE A 269 5.87 -0.10 21.84
CA ILE A 269 5.55 -1.53 21.88
C ILE A 269 4.13 -1.86 21.39
N GLY A 270 3.29 -0.87 21.14
CA GLY A 270 1.94 -1.07 20.61
C GLY A 270 0.92 -1.56 21.65
N ARG A 271 1.04 -1.13 22.89
CA ARG A 271 0.15 -1.58 24.00
C ARG A 271 -0.26 -0.42 24.88
#